data_c725830ecb469d51a772ec1f86c0465e
#
_entry.id   c725830ecb469d51a772ec1f86c0465e
#
_cell.length_a   1.000
_cell.length_b   1.000
_cell.length_c   1.000
_cell.angle_alpha   90.00
_cell.angle_beta   90.00
_cell.angle_gamma   90.00
#
_symmetry.space_group_name_H-M   'P 1'
#
loop_
_entity.id
_entity.type
_entity.pdbx_description
1 polymer ?
#
loop_
_entity_poly.entity_id
_entity_poly.type
_entity_poly.pdbx_seq_one_letter_code
_entity_poly.pdbx_strand_id
1 'polypeptide(L)'
;MAKILFVDDSRDNADSLATFFKLLGHETDVAYDGDSAVELTSRFTPDIAFIDLRMPMLDGFDTAKEFRSRLGEGAVLIALTGQDWSQTGDAASRAGFDGYLQKPAQASQLAKLVDALAS
;
A
#
# COMPACT_ATOMS: atom_id res chain seq x y z
N MET A 1 -1.78 -0.95 17.37
CA MET A 1 -2.72 -1.21 16.26
C MET A 1 -2.58 -0.12 15.21
N ALA A 2 -2.53 -0.51 13.96
CA ALA A 2 -2.40 0.43 12.85
C ALA A 2 -3.59 0.29 11.90
N LYS A 3 -3.87 1.34 11.15
CA LYS A 3 -4.83 1.31 10.04
C LYS A 3 -4.05 1.03 8.76
N ILE A 4 -4.35 -0.09 8.12
CA ILE A 4 -3.59 -0.57 6.97
C ILE A 4 -4.51 -0.74 5.77
N LEU A 5 -4.12 -0.12 4.65
CA LEU A 5 -4.84 -0.23 3.40
C LEU A 5 -4.04 -1.08 2.42
N PHE A 6 -4.71 -2.02 1.77
CA PHE A 6 -4.11 -2.84 0.72
C PHE A 6 -4.74 -2.50 -0.61
N VAL A 7 -3.92 -2.05 -1.56
CA VAL A 7 -4.38 -1.66 -2.89
C VAL A 7 -3.74 -2.61 -3.90
N ASP A 8 -4.55 -3.50 -4.45
CA ASP A 8 -4.08 -4.54 -5.37
C ASP A 8 -5.25 -4.97 -6.24
N ASP A 9 -5.05 -5.08 -7.55
CA ASP A 9 -6.11 -5.53 -8.45
C ASP A 9 -6.38 -7.03 -8.34
N SER A 10 -5.49 -7.78 -7.70
CA SER A 10 -5.76 -9.16 -7.32
C SER A 10 -6.57 -9.19 -6.03
N ARG A 11 -7.86 -9.48 -6.15
CA ARG A 11 -8.76 -9.52 -5.00
C ARG A 11 -8.31 -10.54 -3.96
N ASP A 12 -7.84 -11.70 -4.42
CA ASP A 12 -7.38 -12.75 -3.52
C ASP A 12 -6.19 -12.27 -2.69
N ASN A 13 -5.24 -11.58 -3.29
CA ASN A 13 -4.08 -11.05 -2.57
C ASN A 13 -4.49 -10.00 -1.55
N ALA A 14 -5.27 -9.02 -1.98
CA ALA A 14 -5.69 -7.93 -1.11
C ALA A 14 -6.51 -8.45 0.07
N ASP A 15 -7.49 -9.31 -0.22
CA ASP A 15 -8.38 -9.84 0.81
C ASP A 15 -7.64 -10.74 1.79
N SER A 16 -6.72 -11.56 1.30
CA SER A 16 -5.93 -12.45 2.15
C SER A 16 -5.05 -11.66 3.11
N LEU A 17 -4.37 -10.62 2.61
CA LEU A 17 -3.53 -9.78 3.44
C LEU A 17 -4.36 -9.00 4.47
N ALA A 18 -5.48 -8.45 4.05
CA ALA A 18 -6.36 -7.72 4.96
C ALA A 18 -6.86 -8.63 6.09
N THR A 19 -7.26 -9.85 5.76
CA THR A 19 -7.72 -10.83 6.75
C THR A 19 -6.60 -11.18 7.73
N PHE A 20 -5.40 -11.42 7.20
CA PHE A 20 -4.24 -11.76 8.02
C PHE A 20 -3.95 -10.66 9.05
N PHE A 21 -3.90 -9.41 8.60
CA PHE A 21 -3.60 -8.30 9.51
C PHE A 21 -4.75 -7.97 10.46
N LYS A 22 -5.98 -8.21 10.03
CA LYS A 22 -7.13 -8.07 10.93
C LYS A 22 -7.03 -9.06 12.11
N LEU A 23 -6.60 -10.29 11.82
CA LEU A 23 -6.39 -11.28 12.85
C LEU A 23 -5.27 -10.92 13.82
N LEU A 24 -4.32 -10.10 13.37
CA LEU A 24 -3.25 -9.58 14.23
C LEU A 24 -3.67 -8.36 15.05
N GLY A 25 -4.91 -7.89 14.90
CA GLY A 25 -5.43 -6.78 15.68
C GLY A 25 -5.39 -5.43 15.00
N HIS A 26 -5.04 -5.37 13.71
CA HIS A 26 -5.03 -4.11 12.97
C HIS A 26 -6.39 -3.84 12.33
N GLU A 27 -6.67 -2.57 12.06
CA GLU A 27 -7.83 -2.18 11.29
C GLU A 27 -7.40 -2.14 9.82
N THR A 28 -8.11 -2.88 8.95
CA THR A 28 -7.71 -3.03 7.56
C THR A 28 -8.85 -2.71 6.62
N ASP A 29 -8.50 -2.27 5.42
CA ASP A 29 -9.44 -2.13 4.32
C ASP A 29 -8.71 -2.45 3.03
N VAL A 30 -9.45 -2.64 1.95
CA VAL A 30 -8.90 -3.01 0.66
C VAL A 30 -9.49 -2.14 -0.44
N ALA A 31 -8.72 -1.94 -1.49
CA ALA A 31 -9.19 -1.34 -2.73
C ALA A 31 -8.56 -2.13 -3.88
N TYR A 32 -9.33 -2.34 -4.94
CA TYR A 32 -8.88 -3.20 -6.04
C TYR A 32 -8.43 -2.39 -7.25
N ASP A 33 -8.45 -1.08 -7.14
CA ASP A 33 -7.91 -0.18 -8.16
C ASP A 33 -7.54 1.15 -7.53
N GLY A 34 -6.80 1.98 -8.28
CA GLY A 34 -6.30 3.25 -7.77
C GLY A 34 -7.39 4.26 -7.46
N ASP A 35 -8.40 4.35 -8.31
CA ASP A 35 -9.50 5.31 -8.11
C ASP A 35 -10.27 4.99 -6.83
N SER A 36 -10.60 3.72 -6.63
CA SER A 36 -11.30 3.29 -5.41
C SER A 36 -10.46 3.55 -4.17
N ALA A 37 -9.15 3.34 -4.27
CA ALA A 37 -8.23 3.59 -3.17
C ALA A 37 -8.22 5.06 -2.76
N VAL A 38 -8.13 5.95 -3.74
CA VAL A 38 -8.12 7.39 -3.49
C VAL A 38 -9.45 7.83 -2.86
N GLU A 39 -10.54 7.34 -3.40
CA GLU A 39 -11.88 7.66 -2.88
C GLU A 39 -12.05 7.18 -1.45
N LEU A 40 -11.48 6.03 -1.12
CA LEU A 40 -11.56 5.44 0.21
C LEU A 40 -10.88 6.33 1.27
N THR A 41 -9.91 7.14 0.91
CA THR A 41 -9.21 8.00 1.86
C THR A 41 -10.11 9.03 2.53
N SER A 42 -11.29 9.29 1.98
CA SER A 42 -12.24 10.21 2.59
C SER A 42 -12.89 9.63 3.85
N ARG A 43 -12.88 8.31 4.01
CA ARG A 43 -13.50 7.64 5.17
C ARG A 43 -12.57 6.67 5.90
N PHE A 44 -11.42 6.40 5.34
CA PHE A 44 -10.41 5.52 5.95
C PHE A 44 -9.04 6.14 5.72
N THR A 45 -8.48 6.71 6.78
CA THR A 45 -7.16 7.34 6.70
C THR A 45 -6.12 6.32 7.13
N PRO A 46 -5.38 5.72 6.20
CA PRO A 46 -4.43 4.69 6.58
C PRO A 46 -3.20 5.28 7.26
N ASP A 47 -2.64 4.53 8.20
CA ASP A 47 -1.30 4.80 8.72
C ASP A 47 -0.26 4.26 7.75
N ILE A 48 -0.57 3.12 7.12
CA ILE A 48 0.30 2.44 6.16
C ILE A 48 -0.55 1.98 5.00
N ALA A 49 -0.10 2.22 3.77
CA ALA A 49 -0.75 1.70 2.57
C ALA A 49 0.24 0.89 1.76
N PHE A 50 -0.13 -0.34 1.43
CA PHE A 50 0.62 -1.19 0.52
C PHE A 50 -0.04 -1.11 -0.85
N ILE A 51 0.68 -0.61 -1.84
CA ILE A 51 0.12 -0.30 -3.15
C ILE A 51 0.86 -1.05 -4.24
N ASP A 52 0.13 -1.89 -4.99
CA ASP A 52 0.68 -2.55 -6.17
C ASP A 52 0.98 -1.50 -7.23
N LEU A 53 2.20 -1.53 -7.78
CA LEU A 53 2.58 -0.59 -8.84
C LEU A 53 1.88 -0.88 -10.16
N ARG A 54 1.53 -2.14 -10.42
CA ARG A 54 0.89 -2.54 -11.67
C ARG A 54 -0.60 -2.73 -11.48
N MET A 55 -1.35 -1.70 -11.82
CA MET A 55 -2.81 -1.77 -11.81
C MET A 55 -3.34 -1.13 -13.09
N PRO A 56 -4.49 -1.60 -13.60
CA PRO A 56 -5.11 -0.94 -14.75
C PRO A 56 -5.61 0.45 -14.38
N MET A 57 -5.77 1.30 -15.38
CA MET A 57 -6.28 2.67 -15.25
C MET A 57 -5.34 3.52 -14.41
N LEU A 58 -5.72 3.90 -13.19
CA LEU A 58 -4.86 4.69 -12.31
C LEU A 58 -3.85 3.73 -11.68
N ASP A 59 -2.60 3.80 -12.10
CA ASP A 59 -1.56 2.88 -11.62
C ASP A 59 -1.07 3.27 -10.21
N GLY A 60 -0.16 2.46 -9.67
CA GLY A 60 0.34 2.67 -8.31
C GLY A 60 1.07 3.98 -8.12
N PHE A 61 1.78 4.46 -9.14
CA PHE A 61 2.49 5.76 -9.05
C PHE A 61 1.49 6.91 -8.93
N ASP A 62 0.48 6.91 -9.79
CA ASP A 62 -0.56 7.96 -9.76
C ASP A 62 -1.37 7.89 -8.48
N THR A 63 -1.65 6.68 -8.01
CA THR A 63 -2.35 6.48 -6.74
C THR A 63 -1.57 7.09 -5.58
N ALA A 64 -0.25 6.87 -5.54
CA ALA A 64 0.59 7.43 -4.48
C ALA A 64 0.61 8.96 -4.52
N LYS A 65 0.68 9.55 -5.71
CA LYS A 65 0.64 11.01 -5.86
C LYS A 65 -0.66 11.58 -5.32
N GLU A 66 -1.78 10.94 -5.63
CA GLU A 66 -3.08 11.37 -5.13
C GLU A 66 -3.18 11.20 -3.62
N PHE A 67 -2.62 10.12 -3.08
CA PHE A 67 -2.58 9.92 -1.63
C PHE A 67 -1.82 11.04 -0.94
N ARG A 68 -0.65 11.41 -1.47
CA ARG A 68 0.14 12.51 -0.90
C ARG A 68 -0.59 13.83 -0.98
N SER A 69 -1.30 14.06 -2.07
CA SER A 69 -2.10 15.27 -2.22
C SER A 69 -3.19 15.38 -1.16
N ARG A 70 -3.79 14.25 -0.79
CA ARG A 70 -4.91 14.21 0.17
C ARG A 70 -4.47 14.03 1.62
N LEU A 71 -3.45 13.21 1.84
CA LEU A 71 -3.03 12.80 3.18
C LEU A 71 -1.75 13.46 3.66
N GLY A 72 -1.00 14.09 2.76
CA GLY A 72 0.30 14.67 3.09
C GLY A 72 1.30 13.59 3.46
N GLU A 73 2.15 13.89 4.44
CA GLU A 73 3.24 13.00 4.87
C GLU A 73 2.82 12.05 6.00
N GLY A 74 1.55 12.10 6.41
CA GLY A 74 1.08 11.35 7.57
C GLY A 74 0.97 9.84 7.37
N ALA A 75 0.86 9.39 6.14
CA ALA A 75 0.76 7.97 5.82
C ALA A 75 2.08 7.46 5.25
N VAL A 76 2.42 6.22 5.61
CA VAL A 76 3.59 5.53 5.03
C VAL A 76 3.10 4.75 3.82
N LEU A 77 3.69 5.00 2.65
CA LEU A 77 3.32 4.32 1.41
C LEU A 77 4.41 3.35 1.00
N ILE A 78 4.03 2.08 0.88
CA ILE A 78 4.95 1.00 0.51
C ILE A 78 4.53 0.42 -0.83
N ALA A 79 5.44 0.42 -1.80
CA ALA A 79 5.16 -0.12 -3.13
C ALA A 79 5.34 -1.64 -3.12
N LEU A 80 4.40 -2.35 -3.74
CA LEU A 80 4.55 -3.77 -4.03
C LEU A 80 4.84 -3.89 -5.52
N THR A 81 5.99 -4.48 -5.87
CA THR A 81 6.43 -4.50 -7.25
C THR A 81 7.11 -5.80 -7.61
N GLY A 82 6.84 -6.31 -8.82
CA GLY A 82 7.56 -7.44 -9.38
C GLY A 82 8.87 -7.05 -10.05
N GLN A 83 9.15 -5.75 -10.14
CA GLN A 83 10.35 -5.24 -10.79
C GLN A 83 11.44 -4.90 -9.76
N ASP A 84 12.66 -4.85 -10.25
CA ASP A 84 13.80 -4.42 -9.44
C ASP A 84 13.65 -2.94 -9.09
N TRP A 85 13.85 -2.62 -7.82
CA TRP A 85 13.78 -1.25 -7.32
C TRP A 85 14.79 -0.34 -8.02
N SER A 86 15.92 -0.89 -8.46
CA SER A 86 16.93 -0.10 -9.18
C SER A 86 16.39 0.51 -10.46
N GLN A 87 15.33 -0.10 -11.04
CA GLN A 87 14.71 0.40 -12.28
C GLN A 87 13.56 1.36 -11.99
N THR A 88 12.91 1.24 -10.85
CA THR A 88 11.69 1.99 -10.56
C THR A 88 11.80 2.91 -9.35
N GLY A 89 12.88 2.79 -8.56
CA GLY A 89 13.00 3.48 -7.27
C GLY A 89 12.91 4.99 -7.35
N ASP A 90 13.56 5.61 -8.36
CA ASP A 90 13.51 7.07 -8.50
C ASP A 90 12.10 7.55 -8.80
N ALA A 91 11.41 6.88 -9.71
CA ALA A 91 10.04 7.24 -10.06
C ALA A 91 9.10 7.03 -8.86
N ALA A 92 9.29 5.95 -8.12
CA ALA A 92 8.48 5.64 -6.95
C ALA A 92 8.72 6.66 -5.83
N SER A 93 9.97 7.03 -5.58
CA SER A 93 10.27 8.05 -4.57
C SER A 93 9.64 9.39 -4.92
N ARG A 94 9.71 9.78 -6.19
CA ARG A 94 9.09 11.03 -6.65
C ARG A 94 7.57 10.99 -6.55
N ALA A 95 6.98 9.80 -6.67
CA ALA A 95 5.53 9.64 -6.52
C ALA A 95 5.09 9.70 -5.06
N GLY A 96 6.03 9.55 -4.12
CA GLY A 96 5.71 9.66 -2.70
C GLY A 96 5.81 8.37 -1.91
N PHE A 97 6.35 7.31 -2.49
CA PHE A 97 6.56 6.06 -1.75
C PHE A 97 7.72 6.19 -0.78
N ASP A 98 7.55 5.62 0.40
CA ASP A 98 8.58 5.61 1.45
C ASP A 98 9.47 4.38 1.36
N GLY A 99 8.98 3.32 0.74
CA GLY A 99 9.75 2.09 0.59
C GLY A 99 9.06 1.12 -0.35
N TYR A 100 9.59 -0.09 -0.43
CA TYR A 100 9.06 -1.10 -1.33
C TYR A 100 9.26 -2.51 -0.78
N LEU A 101 8.47 -3.44 -1.31
CA LEU A 101 8.69 -4.88 -1.16
C LEU A 101 8.57 -5.52 -2.54
N GLN A 102 9.52 -6.38 -2.89
CA GLN A 102 9.51 -7.05 -4.18
C GLN A 102 8.60 -8.28 -4.13
N LYS A 103 7.76 -8.43 -5.15
CA LYS A 103 6.89 -9.60 -5.27
C LYS A 103 7.70 -10.84 -5.67
N PRO A 104 7.32 -12.01 -5.21
CA PRO A 104 6.21 -12.29 -4.31
C PRO A 104 6.55 -11.90 -2.87
N ALA A 105 5.72 -11.06 -2.26
CA ALA A 105 5.91 -10.61 -0.89
C ALA A 105 5.00 -11.44 0.02
N GLN A 106 5.60 -12.06 1.03
CA GLN A 106 4.86 -12.90 1.97
C GLN A 106 4.30 -12.04 3.10
N ALA A 107 3.18 -12.49 3.66
CA ALA A 107 2.53 -11.78 4.76
C ALA A 107 3.49 -11.54 5.93
N SER A 108 4.41 -12.49 6.20
CA SER A 108 5.40 -12.33 7.27
C SER A 108 6.35 -11.17 7.02
N GLN A 109 6.69 -10.89 5.75
CA GLN A 109 7.56 -9.76 5.41
C GLN A 109 6.84 -8.43 5.68
N LEU A 110 5.57 -8.36 5.28
CA LEU A 110 4.75 -7.18 5.54
C LEU A 110 4.57 -6.98 7.04
N ALA A 111 4.35 -8.05 7.79
CA ALA A 111 4.16 -7.98 9.24
C ALA A 111 5.38 -7.40 9.94
N LYS A 112 6.59 -7.82 9.54
CA LYS A 112 7.83 -7.29 10.10
C LYS A 112 7.95 -5.79 9.84
N LEU A 113 7.59 -5.36 8.65
CA LEU A 113 7.65 -3.95 8.29
C LEU A 113 6.63 -3.14 9.08
N VAL A 114 5.42 -3.64 9.22
CA VAL A 114 4.38 -2.99 10.01
C VAL A 114 4.82 -2.85 11.47
N ASP A 115 5.38 -3.90 12.05
CA ASP A 115 5.86 -3.85 13.43
C ASP A 115 6.97 -2.80 13.59
N ALA A 116 7.89 -2.72 12.64
CA ALA A 116 8.99 -1.75 12.69
C ALA A 116 8.46 -0.31 12.59
N LEU A 117 7.45 -0.09 11.77
CA LEU A 117 6.88 1.26 11.57
C LEU A 117 5.95 1.68 12.71
N ALA A 118 5.35 0.72 13.41
CA ALA A 118 4.41 0.99 14.48
C ALA A 118 5.07 1.17 15.85
N SER A 119 6.34 0.80 15.96
CA SER A 119 7.05 0.87 17.24
C SER A 119 7.73 2.22 17.49
#